data_96f0a3c43bbb6a558e297b44c2c8a0dd
#
_entry.id   96f0a3c43bbb6a558e297b44c2c8a0dd
#
_cell.length_a   1.000
_cell.length_b   1.000
_cell.length_c   1.000
_cell.angle_alpha   90.00
_cell.angle_beta   90.00
_cell.angle_gamma   90.00
#
_symmetry.space_group_name_H-M   'P 1'
#
loop_
_entity.id
_entity.type
_entity.pdbx_description
1 polymer ?
#
loop_
_entity_poly.entity_id
_entity_poly.type
_entity_poly.pdbx_seq_one_letter_code
_entity_poly.pdbx_strand_id
1 'polypeptide(L)'
;MRRVVEKTKGEKIMSNISMKLLLESGVHFGHQTNKWNPKMKQYIFGARNGIYIIDLQQTVELFNTAYNYVVKSISEGNEILFLGTKKQAQESIKTEAERAEMPYVNHRWLGGMLTNFNTIKRSIDRLNTLDKMFEDESINAFPKKEIMGLKKEKEKLEKVLGGIRYMKGLPGAIFVVDPR
;
A
#
# COMPACT_ATOMS: atom_id res chain seq x y z
N MET A 1 -4.93 10.44 19.99
CA MET A 1 -5.31 11.87 19.90
C MET A 1 -5.55 12.23 18.45
N ARG A 2 -6.80 12.28 18.01
CA ARG A 2 -7.15 12.71 16.65
C ARG A 2 -6.91 14.22 16.56
N ARG A 3 -5.91 14.65 15.81
CA ARG A 3 -5.81 16.05 15.40
C ARG A 3 -6.94 16.32 14.41
N VAL A 4 -7.93 17.06 14.85
CA VAL A 4 -8.99 17.62 14.02
C VAL A 4 -8.32 18.58 13.04
N VAL A 5 -8.35 18.23 11.75
CA VAL A 5 -7.99 19.15 10.68
C VAL A 5 -9.18 20.10 10.52
N GLU A 6 -9.03 21.32 11.02
CA GLU A 6 -10.02 22.40 10.83
C GLU A 6 -10.22 22.63 9.32
N LYS A 7 -11.50 22.66 8.93
CA LYS A 7 -11.93 22.95 7.57
C LYS A 7 -11.59 24.39 7.20
N THR A 8 -10.50 24.62 6.50
CA THR A 8 -10.31 25.81 5.69
C THR A 8 -10.83 25.55 4.29
N LYS A 9 -11.96 26.15 3.94
CA LYS A 9 -12.53 26.15 2.60
C LYS A 9 -11.56 26.86 1.65
N GLY A 10 -10.96 26.12 0.71
CA GLY A 10 -10.39 26.69 -0.51
C GLY A 10 -8.86 26.78 -0.61
N GLU A 11 -8.08 26.48 0.42
CA GLU A 11 -6.63 26.43 0.28
C GLU A 11 -6.16 25.08 -0.26
N LYS A 12 -5.46 25.08 -1.40
CA LYS A 12 -4.73 23.93 -1.88
C LYS A 12 -3.64 23.60 -0.85
N ILE A 13 -3.81 22.53 -0.09
CA ILE A 13 -2.75 22.04 0.80
C ILE A 13 -1.61 21.55 -0.10
N MET A 14 -0.49 22.25 -0.08
CA MET A 14 0.70 21.84 -0.83
C MET A 14 1.43 20.74 -0.05
N SER A 15 1.81 19.67 -0.75
CA SER A 15 2.68 18.64 -0.18
C SER A 15 4.06 19.22 0.11
N ASN A 16 4.74 18.72 1.15
CA ASN A 16 6.12 19.11 1.47
C ASN A 16 7.16 18.54 0.48
N ILE A 17 6.73 18.00 -0.67
CA ILE A 17 7.64 17.42 -1.66
C ILE A 17 8.14 18.54 -2.57
N SER A 18 9.46 18.77 -2.49
CA SER A 18 10.17 19.69 -3.38
C SER A 18 10.88 18.92 -4.51
N MET A 19 11.08 19.58 -5.65
CA MET A 19 11.86 19.04 -6.75
C MET A 19 13.28 18.62 -6.31
N LYS A 20 13.88 19.38 -5.39
CA LYS A 20 15.20 19.09 -4.83
C LYS A 20 15.21 17.75 -4.10
N LEU A 21 14.22 17.49 -3.26
CA LEU A 21 14.07 16.22 -2.53
C LEU A 21 13.88 15.03 -3.48
N LEU A 22 13.10 15.20 -4.55
CA LEU A 22 12.91 14.17 -5.57
C LEU A 22 14.21 13.87 -6.33
N LEU A 23 15.00 14.90 -6.66
CA LEU A 23 16.32 14.71 -7.29
C LEU A 23 17.29 13.98 -6.38
N GLU A 24 17.40 14.39 -5.12
CA GLU A 24 18.26 13.75 -4.11
C GLU A 24 17.89 12.30 -3.86
N SER A 25 16.59 11.96 -3.90
CA SER A 25 16.10 10.59 -3.77
C SER A 25 16.26 9.75 -5.05
N GLY A 26 16.75 10.32 -6.14
CA GLY A 26 17.01 9.62 -7.39
C GLY A 26 15.75 9.19 -8.17
N VAL A 27 14.56 9.72 -7.85
CA VAL A 27 13.29 9.30 -8.49
C VAL A 27 13.15 9.79 -9.94
N HIS A 28 14.06 10.63 -10.42
CA HIS A 28 14.14 11.08 -11.81
C HIS A 28 14.70 10.02 -12.76
N PHE A 29 15.33 8.96 -12.25
CA PHE A 29 15.82 7.88 -13.09
C PHE A 29 14.68 6.96 -13.51
N GLY A 30 14.47 6.86 -14.82
CA GLY A 30 13.50 5.95 -15.44
C GLY A 30 14.14 4.62 -15.87
N HIS A 31 13.53 4.00 -16.85
CA HIS A 31 14.02 2.74 -17.43
C HIS A 31 15.10 3.00 -18.49
N GLN A 32 15.87 1.95 -18.78
CA GLN A 32 16.76 1.93 -19.94
C GLN A 32 15.97 2.15 -21.23
N THR A 33 16.57 2.80 -22.21
CA THR A 33 15.93 3.17 -23.48
C THR A 33 15.38 1.98 -24.28
N ASN A 34 15.93 0.77 -24.08
CA ASN A 34 15.47 -0.47 -24.70
C ASN A 34 14.37 -1.22 -23.90
N LYS A 35 14.05 -0.77 -22.68
CA LYS A 35 13.10 -1.45 -21.78
C LYS A 35 11.93 -0.56 -21.32
N TRP A 36 11.76 0.59 -21.92
CA TRP A 36 10.71 1.53 -21.56
C TRP A 36 9.34 1.16 -22.12
N ASN A 37 8.28 1.72 -21.53
CA ASN A 37 6.95 1.62 -22.09
C ASN A 37 6.65 2.89 -22.92
N PRO A 38 6.29 2.79 -24.21
CA PRO A 38 5.97 3.95 -25.04
C PRO A 38 4.86 4.86 -24.49
N LYS A 39 3.93 4.33 -23.71
CA LYS A 39 2.88 5.10 -23.03
C LYS A 39 3.42 6.12 -22.01
N MET A 40 4.67 5.92 -21.56
CA MET A 40 5.34 6.85 -20.63
C MET A 40 5.98 8.06 -21.32
N LYS A 41 5.93 8.14 -22.67
CA LYS A 41 6.57 9.21 -23.45
C LYS A 41 6.24 10.61 -22.94
N GLN A 42 4.99 10.85 -22.56
CA GLN A 42 4.51 12.15 -22.07
C GLN A 42 5.12 12.59 -20.72
N TYR A 43 5.67 11.64 -19.94
CA TYR A 43 6.27 11.89 -18.62
C TYR A 43 7.80 11.88 -18.65
N ILE A 44 8.40 11.74 -19.82
CA ILE A 44 9.84 11.67 -20.00
C ILE A 44 10.36 13.03 -20.44
N PHE A 45 11.32 13.55 -19.70
CA PHE A 45 12.04 14.79 -20.04
C PHE A 45 13.03 14.56 -21.19
N GLY A 46 13.75 13.44 -21.16
CA GLY A 46 14.75 13.09 -22.18
C GLY A 46 15.47 11.78 -21.86
N ALA A 47 16.54 11.50 -22.61
CA ALA A 47 17.40 10.35 -22.34
C ALA A 47 18.84 10.81 -22.12
N ARG A 48 19.51 10.21 -21.13
CA ARG A 48 20.93 10.45 -20.84
C ARG A 48 21.61 9.12 -20.51
N ASN A 49 22.75 8.86 -21.11
CA ASN A 49 23.53 7.63 -20.90
C ASN A 49 22.69 6.34 -21.05
N GLY A 50 21.80 6.29 -22.05
CA GLY A 50 20.94 5.10 -22.26
C GLY A 50 19.81 4.90 -21.26
N ILE A 51 19.54 5.88 -20.39
CA ILE A 51 18.45 5.85 -19.38
C ILE A 51 17.54 7.05 -19.64
N TYR A 52 16.22 6.82 -19.59
CA TYR A 52 15.24 7.90 -19.62
C TYR A 52 15.20 8.65 -18.30
N ILE A 53 15.06 9.98 -18.40
CA ILE A 53 14.88 10.86 -17.25
C ILE A 53 13.42 11.29 -17.18
N ILE A 54 12.82 11.12 -16.01
CA ILE A 54 11.42 11.49 -15.75
C ILE A 54 11.31 12.98 -15.52
N ASP A 55 10.27 13.60 -16.07
CA ASP A 55 9.96 15.02 -15.85
C ASP A 55 9.41 15.24 -14.43
N LEU A 56 10.29 15.80 -13.58
CA LEU A 56 9.94 16.07 -12.20
C LEU A 56 9.00 17.24 -12.00
N GLN A 57 8.92 18.18 -12.94
CA GLN A 57 7.96 19.29 -12.84
C GLN A 57 6.53 18.74 -12.91
N GLN A 58 6.25 17.94 -13.93
CA GLN A 58 4.98 17.24 -14.04
C GLN A 58 4.72 16.31 -12.84
N THR A 59 5.75 15.62 -12.35
CA THR A 59 5.64 14.73 -11.19
C THR A 59 5.17 15.48 -9.95
N VAL A 60 5.72 16.65 -9.65
CA VAL A 60 5.31 17.48 -8.50
C VAL A 60 3.86 17.94 -8.62
N GLU A 61 3.42 18.38 -9.80
CA GLU A 61 2.05 18.83 -10.04
C GLU A 61 1.04 17.67 -9.87
N LEU A 62 1.34 16.52 -10.48
CA LEU A 62 0.52 15.32 -10.37
C LEU A 62 0.48 14.79 -8.93
N PHE A 63 1.62 14.85 -8.22
CA PHE A 63 1.68 14.47 -6.82
C PHE A 63 0.81 15.37 -5.94
N ASN A 64 0.86 16.69 -6.14
CA ASN A 64 -0.01 17.61 -5.41
C ASN A 64 -1.50 17.33 -5.67
N THR A 65 -1.84 16.98 -6.90
CA THR A 65 -3.22 16.59 -7.26
C THR A 65 -3.64 15.32 -6.52
N ALA A 66 -2.79 14.29 -6.52
CA ALA A 66 -3.03 13.03 -5.80
C ALA A 66 -3.10 13.28 -4.28
N TYR A 67 -2.21 14.09 -3.73
CA TYR A 67 -2.19 14.44 -2.32
C TYR A 67 -3.52 15.10 -1.87
N ASN A 68 -3.99 16.10 -2.63
CA ASN A 68 -5.26 16.76 -2.33
C ASN A 68 -6.46 15.79 -2.40
N TYR A 69 -6.43 14.85 -3.35
CA TYR A 69 -7.44 13.78 -3.43
C TYR A 69 -7.43 12.89 -2.18
N VAL A 70 -6.25 12.45 -1.74
CA VAL A 70 -6.09 11.63 -0.53
C VAL A 70 -6.60 12.38 0.71
N VAL A 71 -6.19 13.64 0.89
CA VAL A 71 -6.66 14.48 2.00
C VAL A 71 -8.18 14.59 2.02
N LYS A 72 -8.79 14.84 0.84
CA LYS A 72 -10.25 14.91 0.71
C LYS A 72 -10.90 13.57 1.09
N SER A 73 -10.41 12.46 0.54
CA SER A 73 -10.94 11.12 0.81
C SER A 73 -10.90 10.77 2.30
N ILE A 74 -9.78 11.08 2.98
CA ILE A 74 -9.65 10.86 4.42
C ILE A 74 -10.60 11.78 5.21
N SER A 75 -10.78 13.04 4.79
CA SER A 75 -11.71 13.96 5.44
C SER A 75 -13.18 13.51 5.34
N GLU A 76 -13.51 12.71 4.33
CA GLU A 76 -14.81 12.05 4.15
C GLU A 76 -14.94 10.76 4.98
N GLY A 77 -13.89 10.36 5.71
CA GLY A 77 -13.87 9.16 6.54
C GLY A 77 -13.49 7.87 5.82
N ASN A 78 -13.00 7.98 4.59
CA ASN A 78 -12.56 6.80 3.82
C ASN A 78 -11.17 6.32 4.25
N GLU A 79 -10.96 5.02 4.17
CA GLU A 79 -9.64 4.39 4.32
C GLU A 79 -8.88 4.37 2.98
N ILE A 80 -7.57 4.47 3.05
CA ILE A 80 -6.68 4.36 1.90
C ILE A 80 -5.88 3.07 2.01
N LEU A 81 -6.00 2.19 1.01
CA LEU A 81 -5.22 0.96 0.97
C LEU A 81 -3.85 1.21 0.35
N PHE A 82 -2.79 0.97 1.10
CA PHE A 82 -1.41 1.04 0.60
C PHE A 82 -0.99 -0.29 -0.03
N LEU A 83 -0.50 -0.24 -1.27
CA LEU A 83 -0.09 -1.42 -2.03
C LEU A 83 1.34 -1.27 -2.53
N GLY A 84 2.23 -2.21 -2.16
CA GLY A 84 3.59 -2.27 -2.68
C GLY A 84 4.20 -3.64 -2.48
N THR A 85 4.08 -4.48 -3.50
CA THR A 85 4.52 -5.90 -3.46
C THR A 85 5.99 -6.11 -3.81
N LYS A 86 6.65 -5.08 -4.37
CA LYS A 86 8.06 -5.13 -4.74
C LYS A 86 8.96 -5.13 -3.50
N LYS A 87 9.99 -5.97 -3.48
CA LYS A 87 10.88 -6.13 -2.30
C LYS A 87 11.38 -4.80 -1.72
N GLN A 88 11.73 -3.85 -2.60
CA GLN A 88 12.23 -2.53 -2.19
C GLN A 88 11.17 -1.65 -1.52
N ALA A 89 9.88 -1.89 -1.79
CA ALA A 89 8.77 -1.11 -1.26
C ALA A 89 8.11 -1.75 -0.03
N GLN A 90 8.27 -3.05 0.18
CA GLN A 90 7.53 -3.83 1.19
C GLN A 90 7.62 -3.24 2.60
N GLU A 91 8.84 -2.92 3.04
CA GLU A 91 9.07 -2.40 4.39
C GLU A 91 8.55 -0.97 4.55
N SER A 92 8.86 -0.11 3.57
CA SER A 92 8.40 1.28 3.59
C SER A 92 6.86 1.38 3.58
N ILE A 93 6.19 0.56 2.76
CA ILE A 93 4.71 0.50 2.71
C ILE A 93 4.14 0.07 4.05
N LYS A 94 4.70 -0.97 4.67
CA LYS A 94 4.26 -1.44 5.98
C LYS A 94 4.41 -0.35 7.04
N THR A 95 5.62 0.18 7.19
CA THR A 95 5.94 1.18 8.22
C THR A 95 5.06 2.44 8.09
N GLU A 96 4.92 2.96 6.87
CA GLU A 96 4.13 4.18 6.65
C GLU A 96 2.63 3.96 6.77
N ALA A 97 2.12 2.80 6.35
CA ALA A 97 0.72 2.45 6.51
C ALA A 97 0.35 2.25 8.00
N GLU A 98 1.20 1.53 8.75
CA GLU A 98 1.01 1.36 10.20
C GLU A 98 1.08 2.70 10.94
N ARG A 99 2.00 3.59 10.56
CA ARG A 99 2.08 4.96 11.10
C ARG A 99 0.82 5.78 10.84
N ALA A 100 0.21 5.56 9.67
CA ALA A 100 -1.03 6.25 9.25
C ALA A 100 -2.31 5.56 9.75
N GLU A 101 -2.20 4.42 10.44
CA GLU A 101 -3.34 3.57 10.85
C GLU A 101 -4.22 3.15 9.65
N MET A 102 -3.59 2.87 8.50
CA MET A 102 -4.28 2.52 7.26
C MET A 102 -3.97 1.07 6.83
N PRO A 103 -4.89 0.41 6.12
CA PRO A 103 -4.66 -0.93 5.62
C PRO A 103 -3.57 -0.96 4.55
N TYR A 104 -2.83 -2.10 4.49
CA TYR A 104 -1.78 -2.28 3.51
C TYR A 104 -1.68 -3.71 2.97
N VAL A 105 -1.10 -3.83 1.77
CA VAL A 105 -0.70 -5.10 1.15
C VAL A 105 0.73 -4.94 0.65
N ASN A 106 1.67 -5.64 1.29
CA ASN A 106 3.09 -5.52 0.98
C ASN A 106 3.74 -6.80 0.47
N HIS A 107 3.02 -7.94 0.43
CA HIS A 107 3.57 -9.20 -0.07
C HIS A 107 2.95 -9.61 -1.40
N ARG A 108 1.74 -10.13 -1.39
CA ARG A 108 1.09 -10.64 -2.59
C ARG A 108 -0.34 -10.10 -2.70
N TRP A 109 -0.65 -9.52 -3.84
CA TRP A 109 -2.03 -9.20 -4.18
C TRP A 109 -2.79 -10.48 -4.52
N LEU A 110 -3.82 -10.78 -3.75
CA LEU A 110 -4.68 -11.92 -4.03
C LEU A 110 -5.74 -11.56 -5.07
N GLY A 111 -6.03 -12.51 -5.97
CA GLY A 111 -7.17 -12.35 -6.88
C GLY A 111 -8.46 -12.21 -6.10
N GLY A 112 -9.29 -11.25 -6.52
CA GLY A 112 -10.56 -10.99 -5.85
C GLY A 112 -10.49 -10.15 -4.57
N MET A 113 -9.32 -9.59 -4.21
CA MET A 113 -9.15 -8.82 -2.98
C MET A 113 -10.13 -7.65 -2.85
N LEU A 114 -10.53 -7.04 -3.95
CA LEU A 114 -11.58 -6.01 -3.99
C LEU A 114 -12.88 -6.54 -4.58
N THR A 115 -12.82 -7.26 -5.70
CA THR A 115 -13.98 -7.73 -6.44
C THR A 115 -14.72 -8.88 -5.76
N ASN A 116 -14.06 -9.61 -4.87
CA ASN A 116 -14.63 -10.70 -4.06
C ASN A 116 -14.19 -10.58 -2.60
N PHE A 117 -14.34 -9.40 -2.03
CA PHE A 117 -13.91 -9.08 -0.67
C PHE A 117 -14.56 -9.97 0.38
N ASN A 118 -15.79 -10.43 0.17
CA ASN A 118 -16.48 -11.36 1.09
C ASN A 118 -15.72 -12.69 1.27
N THR A 119 -15.09 -13.20 0.22
CA THR A 119 -14.23 -14.40 0.32
C THR A 119 -12.93 -14.10 1.06
N ILE A 120 -12.35 -12.95 0.81
CA ILE A 120 -11.15 -12.50 1.54
C ILE A 120 -11.46 -12.34 3.03
N LYS A 121 -12.63 -11.77 3.37
CA LYS A 121 -13.07 -11.62 4.75
C LYS A 121 -13.18 -12.97 5.48
N ARG A 122 -13.69 -14.01 4.83
CA ARG A 122 -13.70 -15.37 5.41
C ARG A 122 -12.28 -15.87 5.73
N SER A 123 -11.30 -15.55 4.89
CA SER A 123 -9.90 -15.91 5.14
C SER A 123 -9.30 -15.09 6.30
N ILE A 124 -9.72 -13.84 6.46
CA ILE A 124 -9.36 -13.00 7.62
C ILE A 124 -10.01 -13.57 8.90
N ASP A 125 -11.28 -13.97 8.83
CA ASP A 125 -11.98 -14.60 9.97
C ASP A 125 -11.29 -15.92 10.37
N ARG A 126 -10.83 -16.70 9.39
CA ARG A 126 -10.03 -17.90 9.65
C ARG A 126 -8.70 -17.57 10.36
N LEU A 127 -8.00 -16.52 9.94
CA LEU A 127 -6.80 -16.03 10.60
C LEU A 127 -7.09 -15.64 12.06
N ASN A 128 -8.16 -14.88 12.29
CA ASN A 128 -8.59 -14.47 13.63
C ASN A 128 -8.95 -15.67 14.53
N THR A 129 -9.55 -16.70 13.93
CA THR A 129 -9.86 -17.95 14.65
C THR A 129 -8.59 -18.69 15.06
N LEU A 130 -7.62 -18.78 14.14
CA LEU A 130 -6.34 -19.40 14.44
C LEU A 130 -5.59 -18.64 15.54
N ASP A 131 -5.59 -17.31 15.51
CA ASP A 131 -4.96 -16.50 16.56
C ASP A 131 -5.55 -16.82 17.93
N LYS A 132 -6.88 -16.81 18.04
CA LYS A 132 -7.58 -17.16 19.30
C LYS A 132 -7.22 -18.56 19.77
N MET A 133 -7.20 -19.56 18.87
CA MET A 133 -6.82 -20.92 19.24
C MET A 133 -5.41 -21.03 19.82
N PHE A 134 -4.47 -20.20 19.32
CA PHE A 134 -3.09 -20.14 19.86
C PHE A 134 -3.03 -19.35 21.17
N GLU A 135 -3.85 -18.31 21.35
CA GLU A 135 -3.92 -17.49 22.57
C GLU A 135 -4.57 -18.24 23.73
N ASP A 136 -5.69 -18.93 23.47
CA ASP A 136 -6.49 -19.67 24.47
C ASP A 136 -5.90 -21.06 24.78
N GLU A 137 -4.75 -21.41 24.21
CA GLU A 137 -4.11 -22.73 24.31
C GLU A 137 -5.01 -23.92 23.88
N SER A 138 -6.19 -23.66 23.30
CA SER A 138 -7.09 -24.71 22.80
C SER A 138 -6.46 -25.56 21.68
N ILE A 139 -5.40 -25.03 21.07
CA ILE A 139 -4.55 -25.72 20.10
C ILE A 139 -3.93 -27.00 20.68
N ASN A 140 -3.70 -27.07 21.99
CA ASN A 140 -3.07 -28.20 22.66
C ASN A 140 -3.91 -29.48 22.67
N ALA A 141 -5.21 -29.37 22.33
CA ALA A 141 -6.09 -30.52 22.13
C ALA A 141 -5.79 -31.30 20.83
N PHE A 142 -5.02 -30.71 19.91
CA PHE A 142 -4.70 -31.32 18.62
C PHE A 142 -3.37 -32.08 18.65
N PRO A 143 -3.20 -33.10 17.79
CA PRO A 143 -1.93 -33.79 17.61
C PRO A 143 -0.82 -32.83 17.16
N LYS A 144 0.42 -33.04 17.58
CA LYS A 144 1.58 -32.18 17.25
C LYS A 144 1.74 -31.89 15.75
N LYS A 145 1.44 -32.87 14.90
CA LYS A 145 1.50 -32.73 13.44
C LYS A 145 0.47 -31.72 12.93
N GLU A 146 -0.73 -31.72 13.48
CA GLU A 146 -1.80 -30.78 13.12
C GLU A 146 -1.47 -29.38 13.62
N ILE A 147 -0.96 -29.23 14.84
CA ILE A 147 -0.50 -27.94 15.39
C ILE A 147 0.51 -27.29 14.45
N MET A 148 1.49 -28.06 13.96
CA MET A 148 2.47 -27.56 13.00
C MET A 148 1.83 -27.13 11.67
N GLY A 149 0.80 -27.85 11.22
CA GLY A 149 0.01 -27.48 10.03
C GLY A 149 -0.73 -26.16 10.22
N LEU A 150 -1.47 -26.03 11.33
CA LEU A 150 -2.21 -24.81 11.69
C LEU A 150 -1.27 -23.60 11.89
N LYS A 151 -0.11 -23.81 12.47
CA LYS A 151 0.91 -22.75 12.61
C LYS A 151 1.39 -22.23 11.25
N LYS A 152 1.72 -23.14 10.33
CA LYS A 152 2.11 -22.75 8.95
C LYS A 152 0.99 -22.05 8.19
N GLU A 153 -0.26 -22.50 8.39
CA GLU A 153 -1.45 -21.83 7.81
C GLU A 153 -1.57 -20.39 8.35
N LYS A 154 -1.50 -20.21 9.67
CA LYS A 154 -1.51 -18.90 10.32
C LYS A 154 -0.42 -17.99 9.78
N GLU A 155 0.84 -18.43 9.75
CA GLU A 155 1.97 -17.64 9.24
C GLU A 155 1.76 -17.21 7.77
N LYS A 156 1.21 -18.11 6.95
CA LYS A 156 0.90 -17.81 5.54
C LYS A 156 -0.21 -16.79 5.40
N LEU A 157 -1.28 -16.91 6.18
CA LEU A 157 -2.40 -15.97 6.16
C LEU A 157 -1.97 -14.61 6.71
N GLU A 158 -1.26 -14.56 7.82
CA GLU A 158 -0.73 -13.34 8.43
C GLU A 158 0.15 -12.57 7.45
N LYS A 159 1.06 -13.26 6.78
CA LYS A 159 1.95 -12.67 5.79
C LYS A 159 1.20 -11.96 4.65
N VAL A 160 0.05 -12.48 4.23
CA VAL A 160 -0.67 -11.99 3.05
C VAL A 160 -1.84 -11.07 3.41
N LEU A 161 -2.51 -11.33 4.54
CA LEU A 161 -3.75 -10.66 4.94
C LEU A 161 -3.60 -9.80 6.19
N GLY A 162 -2.47 -9.91 6.93
CA GLY A 162 -2.27 -9.20 8.19
C GLY A 162 -2.49 -7.69 8.07
N GLY A 163 -1.99 -7.08 7.01
CA GLY A 163 -2.14 -5.63 6.78
C GLY A 163 -3.56 -5.15 6.45
N ILE A 164 -4.47 -6.06 6.07
CA ILE A 164 -5.88 -5.72 5.79
C ILE A 164 -6.84 -6.31 6.82
N ARG A 165 -6.32 -6.84 7.90
CA ARG A 165 -7.08 -7.55 8.94
C ARG A 165 -8.23 -6.73 9.53
N TYR A 166 -8.02 -5.44 9.70
CA TYR A 166 -8.97 -4.51 10.32
C TYR A 166 -9.85 -3.75 9.31
N MET A 167 -9.67 -4.01 8.02
CA MET A 167 -10.43 -3.37 6.96
C MET A 167 -11.91 -3.84 7.00
N LYS A 168 -12.83 -2.91 7.24
CA LYS A 168 -14.26 -3.21 7.40
C LYS A 168 -15.00 -3.37 6.08
N GLY A 169 -14.52 -2.72 5.04
CA GLY A 169 -15.13 -2.68 3.72
C GLY A 169 -14.11 -2.35 2.63
N LEU A 170 -14.61 -2.00 1.45
CA LEU A 170 -13.73 -1.55 0.36
C LEU A 170 -13.11 -0.18 0.70
N PRO A 171 -11.83 0.04 0.40
CA PRO A 171 -11.18 1.32 0.64
C PRO A 171 -11.72 2.39 -0.33
N GLY A 172 -11.69 3.66 0.08
CA GLY A 172 -12.08 4.79 -0.78
C GLY A 172 -11.06 5.08 -1.88
N ALA A 173 -9.80 4.74 -1.65
CA ALA A 173 -8.75 4.84 -2.66
C ALA A 173 -7.64 3.79 -2.40
N ILE A 174 -6.80 3.59 -3.42
CA ILE A 174 -5.63 2.72 -3.36
C ILE A 174 -4.40 3.54 -3.75
N PHE A 175 -3.39 3.52 -2.89
CA PHE A 175 -2.08 4.08 -3.19
C PHE A 175 -1.14 2.96 -3.62
N VAL A 176 -0.77 2.93 -4.91
CA VAL A 176 0.01 1.84 -5.51
C VAL A 176 1.45 2.27 -5.75
N VAL A 177 2.39 1.52 -5.21
CA VAL A 177 3.83 1.66 -5.50
C VAL A 177 4.25 0.53 -6.42
N ASP A 178 4.60 0.87 -7.65
CA ASP A 178 4.95 -0.03 -8.75
C ASP A 178 3.82 -0.99 -9.15
N PRO A 179 3.04 -0.67 -10.19
CA PRO A 179 1.86 -1.43 -10.62
C PRO A 179 2.17 -2.71 -11.41
N ARG A 180 3.41 -3.21 -11.39
CA ARG A 180 3.84 -4.45 -12.07
C ARG A 180 3.84 -5.65 -11.16
#